data_3f9c558a814e9a3c1ff185f659f230a2
#
_entry.id   3f9c558a814e9a3c1ff185f659f230a2
#
_cell.length_a   1.000
_cell.length_b   1.000
_cell.length_c   1.000
_cell.angle_alpha   90.00
_cell.angle_beta   90.00
_cell.angle_gamma   90.00
#
_symmetry.space_group_name_H-M   'P 1'
#
loop_
_entity.id
_entity.type
_entity.pdbx_description
1 polymer ?
#
loop_
_entity_poly.entity_id
_entity_poly.type
_entity_poly.pdbx_seq_one_letter_code
_entity_poly.pdbx_strand_id
1 'polypeptide(L)'
;MKADALWYEAASVVGITNALNVVADGLPADVLPPLEASAAGAEARAVLDDVRATYGEIPAPFLTLARDPGYLADLWGAVRRAFEDHELSRRLKEALAFAVSLTSRSRFGTALHLGQMRRLGVGPGGVMEITGVTQMFSSYTKIADTLQLEPDMGDIAPVDPSPAPGGPAGGA
;
A
#
# COMPACT_ATOMS: atom_id res chain seq x y z
N MET A 1 -1.67 -4.41 23.80
CA MET A 1 -0.54 -5.04 23.07
C MET A 1 -0.92 -5.51 21.66
N LYS A 2 -1.91 -6.40 21.43
CA LYS A 2 -2.25 -6.83 20.05
C LYS A 2 -2.85 -5.71 19.20
N ALA A 3 -3.72 -4.88 19.75
CA ALA A 3 -4.33 -3.76 19.02
C ALA A 3 -3.28 -2.74 18.57
N ASP A 4 -2.31 -2.43 19.42
CA ASP A 4 -1.25 -1.46 19.11
C ASP A 4 -0.36 -1.97 17.96
N ALA A 5 -0.05 -3.27 17.91
CA ALA A 5 0.74 -3.88 16.85
C ALA A 5 0.03 -3.78 15.49
N LEU A 6 -1.29 -4.03 15.45
CA LEU A 6 -2.09 -3.92 14.23
C LEU A 6 -2.14 -2.48 13.68
N TRP A 7 -2.36 -1.51 14.56
CA TRP A 7 -2.37 -0.10 14.17
C TRP A 7 -1.02 0.38 13.68
N TYR A 8 0.06 -0.04 14.35
CA TYR A 8 1.43 0.28 13.95
C TYR A 8 1.75 -0.31 12.56
N GLU A 9 1.33 -1.55 12.32
CA GLU A 9 1.54 -2.22 11.04
C GLU A 9 0.75 -1.53 9.90
N ALA A 10 -0.53 -1.20 10.15
CA ALA A 10 -1.33 -0.44 9.19
C ALA A 10 -0.70 0.93 8.88
N ALA A 11 -0.28 1.68 9.90
CA ALA A 11 0.38 2.96 9.74
C ALA A 11 1.70 2.85 8.95
N SER A 12 2.47 1.78 9.18
CA SER A 12 3.70 1.52 8.42
C SER A 12 3.42 1.31 6.93
N VAL A 13 2.38 0.54 6.58
CA VAL A 13 1.97 0.34 5.19
C VAL A 13 1.53 1.67 4.56
N VAL A 14 0.71 2.45 5.25
CA VAL A 14 0.25 3.76 4.78
C VAL A 14 1.44 4.70 4.53
N GLY A 15 2.33 4.82 5.50
CA GLY A 15 3.49 5.71 5.42
C GLY A 15 4.46 5.34 4.30
N ILE A 16 4.84 4.07 4.20
CA ILE A 16 5.79 3.63 3.16
C ILE A 16 5.18 3.68 1.76
N THR A 17 3.88 3.37 1.63
CA THR A 17 3.19 3.49 0.35
C THR A 17 3.16 4.94 -0.12
N ASN A 18 2.85 5.87 0.78
CA ASN A 18 2.88 7.29 0.43
C ASN A 18 4.29 7.76 0.04
N ALA A 19 5.32 7.34 0.77
CA ALA A 19 6.70 7.66 0.43
C ALA A 19 7.08 7.13 -0.96
N LEU A 20 6.72 5.89 -1.28
CA LEU A 20 6.99 5.31 -2.59
C LEU A 20 6.23 6.04 -3.72
N ASN A 21 4.97 6.43 -3.47
CA ASN A 21 4.18 7.22 -4.42
C ASN A 21 4.83 8.59 -4.69
N VAL A 22 5.29 9.28 -3.64
CA VAL A 22 5.99 10.57 -3.78
C VAL A 22 7.26 10.43 -4.60
N VAL A 23 8.06 9.40 -4.35
CA VAL A 23 9.26 9.12 -5.15
C VAL A 23 8.90 8.84 -6.61
N ALA A 24 7.91 7.98 -6.83
CA ALA A 24 7.53 7.54 -8.18
C ALA A 24 6.93 8.67 -9.03
N ASP A 25 6.10 9.50 -8.42
CA ASP A 25 5.41 10.60 -9.12
C ASP A 25 6.23 11.90 -9.12
N GLY A 26 7.18 12.04 -8.18
CA GLY A 26 8.02 13.22 -8.01
C GLY A 26 9.35 13.20 -8.77
N LEU A 27 9.76 12.05 -9.30
CA LEU A 27 11.01 11.94 -10.10
C LEU A 27 10.70 12.13 -11.59
N PRO A 28 11.02 13.30 -12.16
CA PRO A 28 10.74 13.58 -13.56
C PRO A 28 11.68 12.77 -14.46
N ALA A 29 11.13 11.93 -15.33
CA ALA A 29 11.91 11.02 -16.18
C ALA A 29 12.75 11.74 -17.25
N ASP A 30 12.43 12.98 -17.59
CA ASP A 30 13.21 13.85 -18.46
C ASP A 30 14.49 14.42 -17.79
N VAL A 31 14.46 14.56 -16.45
CA VAL A 31 15.61 15.02 -15.65
C VAL A 31 16.38 13.83 -15.07
N LEU A 32 15.68 12.83 -14.58
CA LEU A 32 16.22 11.64 -13.93
C LEU A 32 15.68 10.38 -14.61
N PRO A 33 16.11 10.08 -15.85
CA PRO A 33 15.63 8.90 -16.56
C PRO A 33 15.99 7.61 -15.80
N PRO A 34 15.10 6.59 -15.83
CA PRO A 34 15.43 5.28 -15.27
C PRO A 34 16.72 4.73 -15.87
N LEU A 35 17.55 4.09 -15.05
CA LEU A 35 18.72 3.37 -15.54
C LEU A 35 18.28 2.08 -16.25
N GLU A 36 19.05 1.69 -17.27
CA GLU A 36 19.01 0.28 -17.70
C GLU A 36 19.49 -0.61 -16.56
N ALA A 37 18.76 -1.69 -16.26
CA ALA A 37 19.11 -2.57 -15.13
C ALA A 37 20.52 -3.14 -15.25
N SER A 38 21.00 -3.37 -16.49
CA SER A 38 22.37 -3.82 -16.78
C SER A 38 23.45 -2.78 -16.46
N ALA A 39 23.08 -1.49 -16.43
CA ALA A 39 24.01 -0.39 -16.12
C ALA A 39 24.11 -0.12 -14.62
N ALA A 40 23.27 -0.73 -13.80
CA ALA A 40 23.32 -0.59 -12.34
C ALA A 40 24.59 -1.23 -11.78
N GLY A 41 25.21 -0.59 -10.78
CA GLY A 41 26.33 -1.15 -10.02
C GLY A 41 25.93 -2.44 -9.27
N ALA A 42 26.91 -3.21 -8.81
CA ALA A 42 26.67 -4.52 -8.18
C ALA A 42 25.73 -4.43 -6.97
N GLU A 43 25.88 -3.42 -6.12
CA GLU A 43 25.06 -3.19 -4.93
C GLU A 43 23.60 -2.90 -5.32
N ALA A 44 23.36 -1.94 -6.20
CA ALA A 44 22.02 -1.62 -6.69
C ALA A 44 21.37 -2.81 -7.42
N ARG A 45 22.17 -3.56 -8.18
CA ARG A 45 21.68 -4.75 -8.93
C ARG A 45 21.15 -5.81 -7.99
N ALA A 46 21.82 -6.09 -6.87
CA ALA A 46 21.34 -7.05 -5.88
C ALA A 46 19.95 -6.67 -5.33
N VAL A 47 19.73 -5.38 -5.07
CA VAL A 47 18.42 -4.87 -4.62
C VAL A 47 17.38 -4.97 -5.75
N LEU A 48 17.73 -4.58 -6.97
CA LEU A 48 16.83 -4.66 -8.13
C LEU A 48 16.40 -6.09 -8.46
N ASP A 49 17.28 -7.07 -8.25
CA ASP A 49 16.95 -8.49 -8.44
C ASP A 49 15.92 -8.97 -7.41
N ASP A 50 16.01 -8.51 -6.17
CA ASP A 50 15.02 -8.77 -5.11
C ASP A 50 13.68 -8.06 -5.40
N VAL A 51 13.71 -6.82 -5.89
CA VAL A 51 12.52 -6.11 -6.40
C VAL A 51 11.84 -6.90 -7.50
N ARG A 52 12.62 -7.39 -8.49
CA ARG A 52 12.09 -8.21 -9.58
C ARG A 52 11.49 -9.52 -9.07
N ALA A 53 12.15 -10.19 -8.14
CA ALA A 53 11.64 -11.42 -7.54
C ALA A 53 10.29 -11.20 -6.85
N THR A 54 10.12 -10.03 -6.19
CA THR A 54 8.91 -9.68 -5.44
C THR A 54 7.76 -9.26 -6.36
N TYR A 55 8.02 -8.38 -7.34
CA TYR A 55 6.98 -7.79 -8.19
C TYR A 55 6.83 -8.50 -9.56
N GLY A 56 7.78 -9.35 -9.94
CA GLY A 56 7.82 -10.00 -11.25
C GLY A 56 8.47 -9.15 -12.35
N GLU A 57 8.68 -7.87 -12.08
CA GLU A 57 9.37 -6.89 -12.93
C GLU A 57 10.07 -5.87 -12.03
N ILE A 58 10.90 -5.01 -12.62
CA ILE A 58 11.46 -3.86 -11.89
C ILE A 58 10.68 -2.62 -12.31
N PRO A 59 9.85 -2.06 -11.45
CA PRO A 59 9.14 -0.81 -11.74
C PRO A 59 10.12 0.35 -11.96
N ALA A 60 9.82 1.24 -12.91
CA ALA A 60 10.71 2.34 -13.32
C ALA A 60 11.26 3.21 -12.16
N PRO A 61 10.50 3.54 -11.10
CA PRO A 61 11.05 4.31 -9.98
C PRO A 61 12.25 3.65 -9.31
N PHE A 62 12.28 2.33 -9.20
CA PHE A 62 13.43 1.61 -8.61
C PHE A 62 14.66 1.69 -9.52
N LEU A 63 14.47 1.69 -10.85
CA LEU A 63 15.56 1.91 -11.80
C LEU A 63 16.12 3.35 -11.70
N THR A 64 15.29 4.33 -11.44
CA THR A 64 15.74 5.70 -11.18
C THR A 64 16.53 5.79 -9.87
N LEU A 65 16.02 5.15 -8.80
CA LEU A 65 16.68 5.10 -7.49
C LEU A 65 18.00 4.33 -7.51
N ALA A 66 18.22 3.44 -8.47
CA ALA A 66 19.49 2.72 -8.61
C ALA A 66 20.71 3.62 -8.87
N ARG A 67 20.49 4.93 -9.09
CA ARG A 67 21.53 5.96 -9.14
C ARG A 67 22.15 6.25 -7.76
N ASP A 68 21.40 6.00 -6.68
CA ASP A 68 21.83 6.03 -5.30
C ASP A 68 21.54 4.67 -4.64
N PRO A 69 22.51 3.74 -4.65
CA PRO A 69 22.33 2.39 -4.12
C PRO A 69 21.94 2.37 -2.64
N GLY A 70 22.46 3.30 -1.83
CA GLY A 70 22.14 3.38 -0.41
C GLY A 70 20.67 3.73 -0.19
N TYR A 71 20.19 4.78 -0.85
CA TYR A 71 18.78 5.17 -0.78
C TYR A 71 17.83 4.09 -1.32
N LEU A 72 18.21 3.46 -2.44
CA LEU A 72 17.45 2.33 -2.98
C LEU A 72 17.34 1.19 -1.95
N ALA A 73 18.43 0.82 -1.30
CA ALA A 73 18.46 -0.25 -0.31
C ALA A 73 17.60 0.08 0.92
N ASP A 74 17.69 1.29 1.42
CA ASP A 74 16.91 1.76 2.59
C ASP A 74 15.41 1.76 2.29
N LEU A 75 15.01 2.35 1.16
CA LEU A 75 13.62 2.38 0.75
C LEU A 75 13.07 0.97 0.51
N TRP A 76 13.81 0.13 -0.20
CA TRP A 76 13.40 -1.25 -0.47
C TRP A 76 13.30 -2.07 0.81
N GLY A 77 14.24 -1.93 1.72
CA GLY A 77 14.20 -2.57 3.03
C GLY A 77 12.96 -2.17 3.84
N ALA A 78 12.58 -0.89 3.80
CA ALA A 78 11.38 -0.40 4.45
C ALA A 78 10.10 -0.95 3.79
N VAL A 79 10.03 -0.99 2.46
CA VAL A 79 8.93 -1.60 1.70
C VAL A 79 8.77 -3.07 2.08
N ARG A 80 9.84 -3.84 2.04
CA ARG A 80 9.80 -5.26 2.40
C ARG A 80 9.23 -5.49 3.79
N ARG A 81 9.77 -4.79 4.80
CA ARG A 81 9.30 -4.92 6.19
C ARG A 81 7.82 -4.55 6.34
N ALA A 82 7.38 -3.47 5.69
CA ALA A 82 5.98 -3.05 5.78
C ALA A 82 5.01 -4.08 5.21
N PHE A 83 5.43 -4.81 4.16
CA PHE A 83 4.58 -5.75 3.44
C PHE A 83 4.76 -7.23 3.84
N GLU A 84 5.61 -7.55 4.80
CA GLU A 84 5.69 -8.92 5.38
C GLU A 84 4.36 -9.29 6.08
N ASP A 85 3.97 -10.58 6.00
CA ASP A 85 2.80 -11.08 6.72
C ASP A 85 3.08 -11.14 8.23
N HIS A 86 2.27 -10.42 9.01
CA HIS A 86 2.31 -10.42 10.47
C HIS A 86 0.89 -10.42 11.04
N GLU A 87 0.44 -9.35 11.75
CA GLU A 87 -0.94 -9.20 12.21
C GLU A 87 -1.89 -8.95 11.03
N LEU A 88 -1.45 -8.20 10.02
CA LEU A 88 -2.17 -7.99 8.77
C LEU A 88 -1.62 -8.88 7.66
N SER A 89 -2.50 -9.56 6.95
CA SER A 89 -2.11 -10.35 5.78
C SER A 89 -1.59 -9.46 4.65
N ARG A 90 -0.69 -9.99 3.82
CA ARG A 90 -0.19 -9.31 2.62
C ARG A 90 -1.34 -8.79 1.74
N ARG A 91 -2.40 -9.57 1.60
CA ARG A 91 -3.58 -9.18 0.80
C ARG A 91 -4.25 -7.92 1.33
N LEU A 92 -4.41 -7.79 2.66
CA LEU A 92 -4.98 -6.60 3.27
C LEU A 92 -4.03 -5.41 3.16
N LYS A 93 -2.73 -5.62 3.31
CA LYS A 93 -1.72 -4.57 3.11
C LYS A 93 -1.71 -4.01 1.70
N GLU A 94 -1.84 -4.86 0.69
CA GLU A 94 -1.96 -4.40 -0.70
C GLU A 94 -3.27 -3.62 -0.94
N ALA A 95 -4.37 -4.01 -0.29
CA ALA A 95 -5.62 -3.25 -0.33
C ALA A 95 -5.49 -1.87 0.32
N LEU A 96 -4.83 -1.77 1.48
CA LEU A 96 -4.52 -0.49 2.13
C LEU A 96 -3.64 0.39 1.23
N ALA A 97 -2.59 -0.18 0.67
CA ALA A 97 -1.69 0.54 -0.23
C ALA A 97 -2.39 1.02 -1.51
N PHE A 98 -3.29 0.21 -2.06
CA PHE A 98 -4.14 0.61 -3.18
C PHE A 98 -5.04 1.80 -2.80
N ALA A 99 -5.69 1.77 -1.63
CA ALA A 99 -6.51 2.86 -1.12
C ALA A 99 -5.70 4.16 -0.93
N VAL A 100 -4.50 4.07 -0.35
CA VAL A 100 -3.57 5.21 -0.22
C VAL A 100 -3.22 5.78 -1.59
N SER A 101 -2.93 4.92 -2.55
CA SER A 101 -2.55 5.35 -3.90
C SER A 101 -3.70 6.01 -4.66
N LEU A 102 -4.94 5.56 -4.45
CA LEU A 102 -6.14 6.22 -4.98
C LEU A 102 -6.31 7.63 -4.40
N THR A 103 -6.18 7.77 -3.08
CA THR A 103 -6.37 9.06 -2.38
C THR A 103 -5.26 10.06 -2.68
N SER A 104 -4.03 9.61 -2.82
CA SER A 104 -2.88 10.43 -3.25
C SER A 104 -2.84 10.67 -4.76
N ARG A 105 -3.71 10.04 -5.54
CA ARG A 105 -3.77 10.12 -7.01
C ARG A 105 -2.49 9.63 -7.70
N SER A 106 -1.75 8.76 -7.06
CA SER A 106 -0.58 8.12 -7.66
C SER A 106 -1.00 7.12 -8.72
N ARG A 107 -0.65 7.40 -9.98
CA ARG A 107 -0.87 6.45 -11.08
C ARG A 107 0.00 5.22 -10.93
N PHE A 108 1.23 5.43 -10.51
CA PHE A 108 2.19 4.38 -10.26
C PHE A 108 1.70 3.43 -9.16
N GLY A 109 1.43 3.95 -7.96
CA GLY A 109 1.00 3.14 -6.83
C GLY A 109 -0.33 2.41 -7.09
N THR A 110 -1.28 3.09 -7.73
CA THR A 110 -2.56 2.47 -8.12
C THR A 110 -2.33 1.26 -9.03
N ALA A 111 -1.49 1.38 -10.06
CA ALA A 111 -1.20 0.28 -10.97
C ALA A 111 -0.44 -0.86 -10.27
N LEU A 112 0.58 -0.54 -9.48
CA LEU A 112 1.41 -1.49 -8.75
C LEU A 112 0.56 -2.34 -7.79
N HIS A 113 -0.18 -1.70 -6.89
CA HIS A 113 -0.94 -2.40 -5.85
C HIS A 113 -2.16 -3.13 -6.43
N LEU A 114 -2.80 -2.61 -7.48
CA LEU A 114 -3.83 -3.35 -8.21
C LEU A 114 -3.26 -4.64 -8.83
N GLY A 115 -2.07 -4.57 -9.41
CA GLY A 115 -1.36 -5.73 -9.93
C GLY A 115 -1.08 -6.78 -8.84
N GLN A 116 -0.59 -6.35 -7.69
CA GLN A 116 -0.33 -7.24 -6.55
C GLN A 116 -1.62 -7.84 -5.98
N MET A 117 -2.68 -7.05 -5.82
CA MET A 117 -3.99 -7.56 -5.37
C MET A 117 -4.51 -8.67 -6.30
N ARG A 118 -4.41 -8.49 -7.63
CA ARG A 118 -4.79 -9.52 -8.59
C ARG A 118 -4.00 -10.80 -8.43
N ARG A 119 -2.68 -10.72 -8.24
CA ARG A 119 -1.81 -11.87 -7.95
C ARG A 119 -2.21 -12.60 -6.67
N LEU A 120 -2.71 -11.87 -5.68
CA LEU A 120 -3.22 -12.39 -4.40
C LEU A 120 -4.69 -12.84 -4.46
N GLY A 121 -5.27 -12.94 -5.66
CA GLY A 121 -6.62 -13.46 -5.87
C GLY A 121 -7.76 -12.49 -5.58
N VAL A 122 -7.48 -11.16 -5.49
CA VAL A 122 -8.55 -10.15 -5.38
C VAL A 122 -9.20 -9.96 -6.73
N GLY A 123 -10.45 -10.38 -6.85
CA GLY A 123 -11.24 -10.25 -8.07
C GLY A 123 -11.87 -8.86 -8.24
N PRO A 124 -12.56 -8.60 -9.37
CA PRO A 124 -13.19 -7.31 -9.66
C PRO A 124 -14.14 -6.82 -8.57
N GLY A 125 -14.92 -7.70 -7.95
CA GLY A 125 -15.82 -7.36 -6.83
C GLY A 125 -15.05 -6.78 -5.64
N GLY A 126 -13.95 -7.42 -5.22
CA GLY A 126 -13.11 -6.92 -4.14
C GLY A 126 -12.47 -5.57 -4.46
N VAL A 127 -12.03 -5.36 -5.70
CA VAL A 127 -11.51 -4.05 -6.13
C VAL A 127 -12.59 -2.96 -6.04
N MET A 128 -13.82 -3.27 -6.47
CA MET A 128 -14.95 -2.33 -6.37
C MET A 128 -15.30 -2.02 -4.91
N GLU A 129 -15.29 -3.01 -4.04
CA GLU A 129 -15.56 -2.85 -2.60
C GLU A 129 -14.50 -1.93 -1.96
N ILE A 130 -13.21 -2.19 -2.16
CA ILE A 130 -12.12 -1.37 -1.64
C ILE A 130 -12.24 0.08 -2.17
N THR A 131 -12.53 0.24 -3.45
CA THR A 131 -12.70 1.57 -4.06
C THR A 131 -13.90 2.30 -3.45
N GLY A 132 -15.03 1.61 -3.24
CA GLY A 132 -16.23 2.18 -2.62
C GLY A 132 -15.98 2.66 -1.19
N VAL A 133 -15.34 1.82 -0.36
CA VAL A 133 -14.95 2.20 1.01
C VAL A 133 -14.01 3.40 1.00
N THR A 134 -12.98 3.37 0.16
CA THR A 134 -11.99 4.45 0.04
C THR A 134 -12.65 5.78 -0.35
N GLN A 135 -13.52 5.75 -1.37
CA GLN A 135 -14.25 6.93 -1.83
C GLN A 135 -15.16 7.51 -0.74
N MET A 136 -15.88 6.64 -0.03
CA MET A 136 -16.77 7.07 1.05
C MET A 136 -16.01 7.78 2.16
N PHE A 137 -14.96 7.15 2.71
CA PHE A 137 -14.19 7.75 3.80
C PHE A 137 -13.45 9.02 3.37
N SER A 138 -12.90 9.07 2.17
CA SER A 138 -12.28 10.29 1.62
C SER A 138 -13.27 11.43 1.50
N SER A 139 -14.54 11.14 1.18
CA SER A 139 -15.60 12.15 1.10
C SER A 139 -16.02 12.64 2.48
N TYR A 140 -16.22 11.74 3.43
CA TYR A 140 -16.58 12.12 4.81
C TYR A 140 -15.51 12.97 5.48
N THR A 141 -14.24 12.59 5.34
CA THR A 141 -13.14 13.39 5.89
C THR A 141 -13.15 14.82 5.33
N LYS A 142 -13.37 14.96 4.01
CA LYS A 142 -13.46 16.28 3.37
C LYS A 142 -14.65 17.09 3.89
N ILE A 143 -15.79 16.46 4.10
CA ILE A 143 -16.98 17.14 4.66
C ILE A 143 -16.70 17.60 6.09
N ALA A 144 -16.15 16.71 6.94
CA ALA A 144 -15.80 17.03 8.31
C ALA A 144 -14.81 18.19 8.41
N ASP A 145 -13.74 18.15 7.62
CA ASP A 145 -12.73 19.20 7.57
C ASP A 145 -13.33 20.55 7.09
N THR A 146 -14.17 20.51 6.05
CA THR A 146 -14.79 21.72 5.49
C THR A 146 -15.75 22.39 6.48
N LEU A 147 -16.50 21.59 7.24
CA LEU A 147 -17.45 22.06 8.23
C LEU A 147 -16.81 22.30 9.60
N GLN A 148 -15.51 22.04 9.76
CA GLN A 148 -14.77 22.16 11.03
C GLN A 148 -15.45 21.41 12.17
N LEU A 149 -15.93 20.18 11.89
CA LEU A 149 -16.59 19.36 12.88
C LEU A 149 -15.59 18.91 13.95
N GLU A 150 -15.97 19.09 15.22
CA GLU A 150 -15.18 18.57 16.33
C GLU A 150 -15.26 17.03 16.37
N PRO A 151 -14.17 16.33 16.70
CA PRO A 151 -14.19 14.88 16.85
C PRO A 151 -15.00 14.49 18.07
N ASP A 152 -16.02 13.66 17.88
CA ASP A 152 -16.88 13.12 18.94
C ASP A 152 -16.58 11.66 19.30
N MET A 153 -15.39 11.17 18.90
CA MET A 153 -14.97 9.77 18.99
C MET A 153 -14.45 9.35 20.38
N GLY A 154 -14.76 10.12 21.44
CA GLY A 154 -14.15 9.94 22.77
C GLY A 154 -14.35 8.56 23.40
N ASP A 155 -15.47 7.87 23.14
CA ASP A 155 -15.87 6.65 23.88
C ASP A 155 -16.46 5.55 22.99
N ILE A 156 -15.93 5.35 21.78
CA ILE A 156 -16.37 4.21 20.97
C ILE A 156 -15.80 2.92 21.56
N ALA A 157 -16.68 2.08 22.10
CA ALA A 157 -16.30 0.74 22.54
C ALA A 157 -15.78 -0.08 21.33
N PRO A 158 -14.72 -0.87 21.52
CA PRO A 158 -14.25 -1.77 20.47
C PRO A 158 -15.40 -2.65 19.96
N VAL A 159 -15.52 -2.75 18.64
CA VAL A 159 -16.47 -3.71 18.03
C VAL A 159 -15.97 -5.12 18.39
N ASP A 160 -16.81 -5.90 19.07
CA ASP A 160 -16.52 -7.31 19.34
C ASP A 160 -16.42 -8.05 17.97
N PRO A 161 -15.28 -8.65 17.62
CA PRO A 161 -15.12 -9.39 16.38
C PRO A 161 -15.83 -10.75 16.39
N SER A 162 -16.73 -11.01 17.35
CA SER A 162 -17.52 -12.23 17.38
C SER A 162 -18.20 -12.45 16.04
N PRO A 163 -18.14 -13.66 15.45
CA PRO A 163 -18.79 -13.92 14.18
C PRO A 163 -20.29 -13.66 14.30
N ALA A 164 -20.84 -12.98 13.31
CA ALA A 164 -22.29 -12.76 13.21
C ALA A 164 -23.03 -14.08 13.50
N PRO A 165 -24.12 -14.06 14.29
CA PRO A 165 -24.89 -15.25 14.60
C PRO A 165 -25.30 -15.91 13.27
N GLY A 166 -24.99 -17.20 13.14
CA GLY A 166 -25.07 -17.99 11.91
C GLY A 166 -26.34 -17.74 11.13
N GLY A 167 -26.18 -17.51 9.83
CA GLY A 167 -27.26 -17.56 8.88
C GLY A 167 -27.97 -18.93 8.95
N PRO A 168 -29.25 -19.02 8.55
CA PRO A 168 -30.05 -20.20 8.72
C PRO A 168 -29.37 -21.41 8.08
N ALA A 169 -29.20 -22.47 8.89
CA ALA A 169 -28.77 -23.77 8.40
C ALA A 169 -29.76 -24.20 7.28
N GLY A 170 -29.27 -24.27 6.05
CA GLY A 170 -30.00 -24.81 4.95
C GLY A 170 -30.40 -26.24 5.28
N GLY A 171 -31.64 -26.41 5.62
CA GLY A 171 -32.25 -27.73 5.74
C GLY A 171 -32.49 -28.36 4.37
N ALA A 172 -32.12 -29.62 4.30
CA ALA A 172 -32.50 -30.73 3.43
C ALA A 172 -33.11 -30.44 2.05
#